data_c6875789f6adb9bdf048391b67caa388
#
_entry.id   c6875789f6adb9bdf048391b67caa388
#
_cell.length_a   1.000
_cell.length_b   1.000
_cell.length_c   1.000
_cell.angle_alpha   90.00
_cell.angle_beta   90.00
_cell.angle_gamma   90.00
#
_symmetry.space_group_name_H-M   'P 1'
#
loop_
_entity.id
_entity.type
_entity.pdbx_description
1 polymer ?
#
loop_
_entity_poly.entity_id
_entity_poly.type
_entity_poly.pdbx_seq_one_letter_code
_entity_poly.pdbx_strand_id
1 'polypeptide(L)'
;MRLFVAALGLLCAGSTVASAGDLAAGEKVFRKCATCHTVGPKAKNKVGPILNGVVGRPWGAIEGFKYSQGGEGTLLAINEAAPKTWDVQTLTAYLHNPKEVIPKGKMAFTGLPKDKDIENLIFYLAQFDADGNQVDPATVVEQSAN
;
A
#
# COMPACT_ATOMS: atom_id res chain seq x y z
N MET A 1 4.17 -23.27 62.04
CA MET A 1 4.05 -21.97 61.32
C MET A 1 4.78 -22.10 60.00
N ARG A 2 4.02 -22.37 58.90
CA ARG A 2 4.58 -22.66 57.56
C ARG A 2 4.42 -21.39 56.72
N LEU A 3 5.54 -20.77 56.33
CA LEU A 3 5.54 -19.64 55.38
C LEU A 3 5.40 -20.17 53.96
N PHE A 4 4.37 -19.77 53.28
CA PHE A 4 4.23 -19.92 51.82
C PHE A 4 4.87 -18.73 51.14
N VAL A 5 5.98 -18.96 50.44
CA VAL A 5 6.57 -17.97 49.54
C VAL A 5 5.85 -18.10 48.17
N ALA A 6 5.01 -17.13 47.82
CA ALA A 6 4.41 -17.04 46.52
C ALA A 6 5.44 -16.43 45.55
N ALA A 7 5.93 -17.23 44.62
CA ALA A 7 6.75 -16.76 43.49
C ALA A 7 5.85 -16.08 42.46
N LEU A 8 5.95 -14.76 42.33
CA LEU A 8 5.27 -13.95 41.32
C LEU A 8 6.06 -14.06 39.99
N GLY A 9 5.59 -14.91 39.08
CA GLY A 9 6.19 -15.05 37.76
C GLY A 9 5.86 -13.83 36.90
N LEU A 10 6.89 -13.05 36.52
CA LEU A 10 6.82 -11.92 35.61
C LEU A 10 6.71 -12.46 34.17
N LEU A 11 5.52 -12.47 33.58
CA LEU A 11 5.34 -12.72 32.16
C LEU A 11 5.89 -11.52 31.39
N CYS A 12 7.07 -11.64 30.81
CA CYS A 12 7.53 -10.74 29.74
C CYS A 12 6.71 -11.01 28.48
N ALA A 13 5.68 -10.19 28.22
CA ALA A 13 5.04 -10.12 26.93
C ALA A 13 6.06 -9.58 25.93
N GLY A 14 6.63 -10.48 25.12
CA GLY A 14 7.49 -10.10 24.00
C GLY A 14 6.67 -9.35 22.97
N SER A 15 6.83 -8.02 22.93
CA SER A 15 6.30 -7.20 21.84
C SER A 15 7.04 -7.61 20.57
N THR A 16 6.36 -8.31 19.66
CA THR A 16 6.84 -8.48 18.29
C THR A 16 6.80 -7.11 17.62
N VAL A 17 7.91 -6.42 17.53
CA VAL A 17 8.07 -5.26 16.65
C VAL A 17 7.90 -5.78 15.23
N ALA A 18 6.72 -5.54 14.64
CA ALA A 18 6.55 -5.66 13.21
C ALA A 18 7.66 -4.81 12.55
N SER A 19 8.45 -5.40 11.68
CA SER A 19 9.53 -4.70 10.99
C SER A 19 8.88 -3.60 10.15
N ALA A 20 8.98 -2.36 10.61
CA ALA A 20 8.58 -1.21 9.80
C ALA A 20 9.39 -1.21 8.50
N GLY A 21 8.75 -0.92 7.37
CA GLY A 21 9.43 -0.80 6.09
C GLY A 21 10.52 0.28 6.13
N ASP A 22 11.45 0.21 5.19
CA ASP A 22 12.53 1.19 5.03
C ASP A 22 12.14 2.25 4.00
N LEU A 23 12.00 3.51 4.42
CA LEU A 23 11.62 4.63 3.56
C LEU A 23 12.64 4.87 2.43
N ALA A 24 13.93 4.79 2.72
CA ALA A 24 14.97 5.04 1.72
C ALA A 24 15.03 3.89 0.68
N ALA A 25 14.83 2.64 1.13
CA ALA A 25 14.70 1.50 0.23
C ALA A 25 13.41 1.60 -0.60
N GLY A 26 12.30 2.01 0.00
CA GLY A 26 11.02 2.22 -0.68
C GLY A 26 11.10 3.32 -1.74
N GLU A 27 11.78 4.43 -1.47
CA GLU A 27 12.05 5.49 -2.45
C GLU A 27 12.83 4.96 -3.66
N LYS A 28 13.85 4.13 -3.43
CA LYS A 28 14.61 3.49 -4.52
C LYS A 28 13.70 2.63 -5.39
N VAL A 29 12.81 1.84 -4.79
CA VAL A 29 11.84 1.03 -5.54
C VAL A 29 10.87 1.94 -6.29
N PHE A 30 10.38 3.03 -5.68
CA PHE A 30 9.46 3.99 -6.29
C PHE A 30 10.01 4.62 -7.57
N ARG A 31 11.32 4.73 -7.74
CA ARG A 31 11.93 5.22 -9.01
C ARG A 31 11.46 4.45 -10.24
N LYS A 32 11.11 3.18 -10.11
CA LYS A 32 10.52 2.37 -11.18
C LYS A 32 9.09 2.82 -11.54
N CYS A 33 8.40 3.48 -10.62
CA CYS A 33 7.03 3.97 -10.75
C CYS A 33 6.98 5.44 -11.20
N ALA A 34 8.03 6.21 -10.90
CA ALA A 34 8.10 7.67 -11.04
C ALA A 34 7.97 8.18 -12.49
N THR A 35 8.24 7.32 -13.48
CA THR A 35 7.99 7.64 -14.89
C THR A 35 6.51 7.92 -15.16
N CYS A 36 5.64 7.14 -14.54
CA CYS A 36 4.19 7.18 -14.76
C CYS A 36 3.40 7.79 -13.60
N HIS A 37 3.94 7.79 -12.38
CA HIS A 37 3.26 8.24 -11.16
C HIS A 37 4.02 9.35 -10.44
N THR A 38 3.30 10.11 -9.61
CA THR A 38 3.89 11.14 -8.74
C THR A 38 3.32 11.05 -7.33
N VAL A 39 4.08 11.51 -6.35
CA VAL A 39 3.69 11.69 -4.95
C VAL A 39 4.14 13.06 -4.43
N GLY A 40 3.57 13.51 -3.33
CA GLY A 40 3.93 14.75 -2.64
C GLY A 40 3.02 15.94 -2.97
N PRO A 41 3.26 17.13 -2.39
CA PRO A 41 2.34 18.29 -2.44
C PRO A 41 2.09 18.86 -3.84
N LYS A 42 2.98 18.59 -4.80
CA LYS A 42 2.87 19.06 -6.19
C LYS A 42 2.54 17.92 -7.17
N ALA A 43 2.11 16.77 -6.64
CA ALA A 43 1.79 15.60 -7.45
C ALA A 43 0.64 15.89 -8.42
N LYS A 44 0.76 15.37 -9.64
CA LYS A 44 -0.26 15.47 -10.70
C LYS A 44 -0.40 14.13 -11.41
N ASN A 45 -1.57 13.87 -11.97
CA ASN A 45 -1.77 12.74 -12.87
C ASN A 45 -0.80 12.85 -14.06
N LYS A 46 -0.20 11.72 -14.42
CA LYS A 46 0.65 11.54 -15.60
C LYS A 46 0.04 10.42 -16.46
N VAL A 47 0.86 9.50 -16.95
CA VAL A 47 0.39 8.26 -17.59
C VAL A 47 -0.41 7.42 -16.60
N GLY A 48 0.01 7.39 -15.34
CA GLY A 48 -0.72 6.83 -14.20
C GLY A 48 -1.31 7.92 -13.29
N PRO A 49 -2.25 7.55 -12.39
CA PRO A 49 -2.79 8.47 -11.40
C PRO A 49 -1.75 8.88 -10.36
N ILE A 50 -1.98 9.99 -9.68
CA ILE A 50 -1.23 10.34 -8.47
C ILE A 50 -1.37 9.22 -7.43
N LEU A 51 -0.30 9.00 -6.65
CA LEU A 51 -0.29 7.98 -5.60
C LEU A 51 -0.37 8.56 -4.18
N ASN A 52 -0.66 9.85 -4.04
CA ASN A 52 -0.97 10.46 -2.75
C ASN A 52 -2.13 9.74 -2.08
N GLY A 53 -1.97 9.32 -0.83
CA GLY A 53 -2.99 8.61 -0.07
C GLY A 53 -3.44 7.29 -0.69
N VAL A 54 -2.60 6.62 -1.49
CA VAL A 54 -2.99 5.38 -2.18
C VAL A 54 -3.24 4.22 -1.21
N VAL A 55 -2.50 4.14 -0.10
CA VAL A 55 -2.70 3.10 0.92
C VAL A 55 -4.02 3.35 1.64
N GLY A 56 -4.96 2.42 1.53
CA GLY A 56 -6.32 2.54 2.05
C GLY A 56 -7.31 3.30 1.15
N ARG A 57 -6.88 3.81 -0.01
CA ARG A 57 -7.74 4.56 -0.93
C ARG A 57 -8.68 3.64 -1.73
N PRO A 58 -9.97 4.01 -1.93
CA PRO A 58 -10.85 3.26 -2.83
C PRO A 58 -10.31 3.18 -4.26
N TRP A 59 -10.58 2.07 -4.94
CA TRP A 59 -10.21 1.92 -6.36
C TRP A 59 -10.93 2.96 -7.23
N GLY A 60 -10.22 3.48 -8.22
CA GLY A 60 -10.82 4.44 -9.16
C GLY A 60 -11.10 5.83 -8.60
N ALA A 61 -10.65 6.14 -7.36
CA ALA A 61 -11.05 7.36 -6.64
C ALA A 61 -10.38 8.66 -7.09
N ILE A 62 -9.33 8.61 -7.92
CA ILE A 62 -8.69 9.85 -8.39
C ILE A 62 -9.55 10.52 -9.45
N GLU A 63 -10.11 11.66 -9.08
CA GLU A 63 -10.94 12.48 -9.95
C GLU A 63 -10.17 12.92 -11.21
N GLY A 64 -10.85 12.92 -12.36
CA GLY A 64 -10.25 13.30 -13.64
C GLY A 64 -9.25 12.31 -14.24
N PHE A 65 -8.88 11.23 -13.55
CA PHE A 65 -8.02 10.19 -14.13
C PHE A 65 -8.85 9.14 -14.91
N LYS A 66 -8.43 8.84 -16.13
CA LYS A 66 -9.11 7.85 -16.98
C LYS A 66 -8.62 6.43 -16.72
N TYR A 67 -9.20 5.78 -15.73
CA TYR A 67 -8.93 4.37 -15.42
C TYR A 67 -9.35 3.43 -16.56
N SER A 68 -8.91 2.16 -16.51
CA SER A 68 -9.40 1.13 -17.42
C SER A 68 -10.88 0.88 -17.18
N GLN A 69 -11.67 0.87 -18.27
CA GLN A 69 -13.12 0.72 -18.28
C GLN A 69 -13.57 0.02 -19.57
N GLY A 70 -14.84 -0.33 -19.65
CA GLY A 70 -15.43 -0.86 -20.89
C GLY A 70 -15.35 -2.37 -21.01
N GLY A 71 -15.52 -3.10 -19.91
CA GLY A 71 -15.69 -4.54 -19.93
C GLY A 71 -15.04 -5.27 -18.76
N GLU A 72 -15.40 -6.53 -18.63
CA GLU A 72 -14.88 -7.42 -17.59
C GLU A 72 -13.35 -7.43 -17.53
N GLY A 73 -12.79 -7.48 -16.33
CA GLY A 73 -11.36 -7.49 -16.09
C GLY A 73 -10.68 -6.12 -16.12
N THR A 74 -11.43 -5.03 -16.36
CA THR A 74 -10.94 -3.65 -16.18
C THR A 74 -11.10 -3.20 -14.73
N LEU A 75 -10.32 -2.19 -14.31
CA LEU A 75 -10.36 -1.70 -12.92
C LEU A 75 -11.78 -1.29 -12.51
N LEU A 76 -12.46 -0.47 -13.33
CA LEU A 76 -13.77 0.04 -12.98
C LEU A 76 -14.83 -1.05 -12.94
N ALA A 77 -14.80 -2.03 -13.87
CA ALA A 77 -15.75 -3.13 -13.88
C ALA A 77 -15.58 -4.06 -12.66
N ILE A 78 -14.34 -4.34 -12.26
CA ILE A 78 -14.08 -5.13 -11.05
C ILE A 78 -14.56 -4.39 -9.81
N ASN A 79 -14.30 -3.08 -9.72
CA ASN A 79 -14.71 -2.27 -8.57
C ASN A 79 -16.22 -2.04 -8.50
N GLU A 80 -16.91 -1.97 -9.65
CA GLU A 80 -18.38 -1.89 -9.72
C GLU A 80 -19.03 -3.18 -9.24
N ALA A 81 -18.48 -4.33 -9.63
CA ALA A 81 -18.98 -5.63 -9.19
C ALA A 81 -18.77 -5.89 -7.68
N ALA A 82 -17.64 -5.44 -7.15
CA ALA A 82 -17.29 -5.54 -5.73
C ALA A 82 -16.35 -4.38 -5.36
N PRO A 83 -16.86 -3.34 -4.67
CA PRO A 83 -16.05 -2.20 -4.24
C PRO A 83 -14.80 -2.64 -3.46
N LYS A 84 -13.65 -2.09 -3.84
CA LYS A 84 -12.34 -2.44 -3.28
C LYS A 84 -11.58 -1.20 -2.84
N THR A 85 -10.65 -1.42 -1.92
CA THR A 85 -9.67 -0.42 -1.50
C THR A 85 -8.26 -0.92 -1.81
N TRP A 86 -7.33 0.00 -1.90
CA TRP A 86 -5.90 -0.29 -1.97
C TRP A 86 -5.34 -0.52 -0.55
N ASP A 87 -5.92 -1.50 0.18
CA ASP A 87 -5.34 -1.96 1.43
C ASP A 87 -3.97 -2.62 1.21
N VAL A 88 -3.26 -2.90 2.29
CA VAL A 88 -1.90 -3.48 2.23
C VAL A 88 -1.90 -4.82 1.49
N GLN A 89 -2.91 -5.67 1.72
CA GLN A 89 -3.00 -6.98 1.09
C GLN A 89 -3.25 -6.86 -0.42
N THR A 90 -4.19 -6.02 -0.81
CA THR A 90 -4.53 -5.77 -2.22
C THR A 90 -3.36 -5.13 -2.97
N LEU A 91 -2.67 -4.15 -2.35
CA LEU A 91 -1.46 -3.55 -2.92
C LEU A 91 -0.34 -4.57 -3.08
N THR A 92 -0.13 -5.43 -2.10
CA THR A 92 0.89 -6.49 -2.17
C THR A 92 0.63 -7.40 -3.36
N ALA A 93 -0.59 -7.93 -3.49
CA ALA A 93 -0.96 -8.77 -4.62
C ALA A 93 -0.80 -8.05 -5.98
N TYR A 94 -1.28 -6.80 -6.05
CA TYR A 94 -1.20 -5.99 -7.27
C TYR A 94 0.23 -5.65 -7.68
N LEU A 95 1.08 -5.32 -6.71
CA LEU A 95 2.50 -5.01 -6.97
C LEU A 95 3.31 -6.24 -7.33
N HIS A 96 2.91 -7.42 -6.89
CA HIS A 96 3.49 -8.69 -7.34
C HIS A 96 3.16 -8.98 -8.81
N ASN A 97 1.88 -8.94 -9.15
CA ASN A 97 1.39 -9.25 -10.50
C ASN A 97 0.15 -8.41 -10.85
N PRO A 98 0.33 -7.20 -11.42
CA PRO A 98 -0.79 -6.32 -11.74
C PRO A 98 -1.83 -6.95 -12.67
N LYS A 99 -1.42 -7.83 -13.59
CA LYS A 99 -2.31 -8.45 -14.56
C LYS A 99 -3.14 -9.60 -13.98
N GLU A 100 -2.69 -10.18 -12.88
CA GLU A 100 -3.49 -11.17 -12.15
C GLU A 100 -4.65 -10.50 -11.39
N VAL A 101 -4.39 -9.33 -10.80
CA VAL A 101 -5.40 -8.59 -10.03
C VAL A 101 -6.34 -7.79 -10.94
N ILE A 102 -5.81 -7.16 -12.00
CA ILE A 102 -6.58 -6.38 -12.98
C ILE A 102 -6.15 -6.80 -14.40
N PRO A 103 -6.73 -7.87 -14.96
CA PRO A 103 -6.28 -8.47 -16.22
C PRO A 103 -6.24 -7.50 -17.40
N LYS A 104 -7.23 -6.60 -17.49
CA LYS A 104 -7.31 -5.56 -18.53
C LYS A 104 -6.93 -4.17 -17.99
N GLY A 105 -6.12 -4.11 -16.93
CA GLY A 105 -5.52 -2.87 -16.43
C GLY A 105 -4.60 -2.22 -17.47
N LYS A 106 -4.55 -0.89 -17.48
CA LYS A 106 -3.71 -0.13 -18.43
C LYS A 106 -2.25 -0.01 -17.99
N MET A 107 -1.92 -0.33 -16.74
CA MET A 107 -0.56 -0.22 -16.23
C MET A 107 0.36 -1.24 -16.91
N ALA A 108 1.38 -0.74 -17.61
CA ALA A 108 2.39 -1.55 -18.29
C ALA A 108 3.56 -1.84 -17.32
N PHE A 109 3.32 -2.68 -16.33
CA PHE A 109 4.27 -3.08 -15.31
C PHE A 109 4.17 -4.58 -15.04
N THR A 110 5.30 -5.27 -14.98
CA THR A 110 5.35 -6.72 -14.83
C THR A 110 5.28 -7.21 -13.39
N GLY A 111 5.42 -6.29 -12.44
CA GLY A 111 5.44 -6.59 -11.01
C GLY A 111 6.82 -6.55 -10.37
N LEU A 112 6.85 -6.67 -9.05
CA LEU A 112 8.05 -6.75 -8.21
C LEU A 112 8.19 -8.18 -7.69
N PRO A 113 9.33 -8.85 -7.92
CA PRO A 113 9.52 -10.25 -7.51
C PRO A 113 9.86 -10.43 -6.03
N LYS A 114 10.21 -9.36 -5.31
CA LYS A 114 10.70 -9.43 -3.93
C LYS A 114 9.69 -8.82 -2.97
N ASP A 115 9.21 -9.60 -2.01
CA ASP A 115 8.30 -9.15 -0.96
C ASP A 115 8.83 -7.94 -0.20
N LYS A 116 10.12 -7.93 0.12
CA LYS A 116 10.75 -6.82 0.84
C LYS A 116 10.75 -5.50 0.04
N ASP A 117 10.89 -5.56 -1.29
CA ASP A 117 10.75 -4.37 -2.15
C ASP A 117 9.32 -3.85 -2.13
N ILE A 118 8.33 -4.74 -2.12
CA ILE A 118 6.90 -4.40 -2.04
C ILE A 118 6.57 -3.78 -0.70
N GLU A 119 7.00 -4.41 0.40
CA GLU A 119 6.81 -3.89 1.76
C GLU A 119 7.39 -2.48 1.91
N ASN A 120 8.64 -2.28 1.49
CA ASN A 120 9.30 -0.99 1.54
C ASN A 120 8.61 0.06 0.66
N LEU A 121 8.13 -0.33 -0.53
CA LEU A 121 7.39 0.56 -1.42
C LEU A 121 6.04 0.98 -0.82
N ILE A 122 5.27 0.06 -0.25
CA ILE A 122 4.01 0.37 0.43
C ILE A 122 4.26 1.32 1.59
N PHE A 123 5.28 1.06 2.40
CA PHE A 123 5.67 1.92 3.50
C PHE A 123 6.08 3.33 3.05
N TYR A 124 6.84 3.43 1.95
CA TYR A 124 7.17 4.71 1.33
C TYR A 124 5.94 5.46 0.82
N LEU A 125 4.99 4.78 0.18
CA LEU A 125 3.76 5.39 -0.32
C LEU A 125 2.83 5.84 0.82
N ALA A 126 2.82 5.11 1.93
CA ALA A 126 2.00 5.40 3.10
C ALA A 126 2.38 6.70 3.82
N GLN A 127 3.58 7.26 3.56
CA GLN A 127 3.97 8.54 4.14
C GLN A 127 3.26 9.75 3.53
N PHE A 128 2.49 9.60 2.45
CA PHE A 128 1.78 10.69 1.80
C PHE A 128 0.28 10.57 2.01
N ASP A 129 -0.34 11.60 2.61
CA ASP A 129 -1.80 11.74 2.66
C ASP A 129 -2.39 12.08 1.27
N ALA A 130 -3.70 12.28 1.19
CA ALA A 130 -4.40 12.60 -0.07
C ALA A 130 -3.91 13.93 -0.71
N ASP A 131 -3.47 14.88 0.10
CA ASP A 131 -2.95 16.18 -0.33
C ASP A 131 -1.44 16.14 -0.62
N GLY A 132 -0.78 15.02 -0.31
CA GLY A 132 0.64 14.80 -0.49
C GLY A 132 1.51 15.34 0.65
N ASN A 133 0.91 15.68 1.79
CA ASN A 133 1.65 16.00 2.99
C ASN A 133 2.23 14.73 3.62
N GLN A 134 3.32 14.89 4.35
CA GLN A 134 3.92 13.76 5.05
C GLN A 134 3.14 13.43 6.34
N VAL A 135 2.86 12.13 6.52
CA VAL A 135 2.22 11.54 7.69
C VAL A 135 3.05 10.36 8.19
N ASP A 136 2.73 9.83 9.36
CA ASP A 136 3.39 8.62 9.87
C ASP A 136 2.97 7.38 9.08
N PRO A 137 3.87 6.76 8.29
CA PRO A 137 3.53 5.61 7.46
C PRO A 137 3.17 4.37 8.28
N ALA A 138 3.69 4.20 9.49
CA ALA A 138 3.39 3.04 10.32
C ALA A 138 1.90 3.03 10.71
N THR A 139 1.37 4.17 11.10
CA THR A 139 -0.06 4.34 11.41
C THR A 139 -0.95 4.04 10.20
N VAL A 140 -0.58 4.55 9.02
CA VAL A 140 -1.36 4.32 7.78
C VAL A 140 -1.36 2.85 7.39
N VAL A 141 -0.21 2.18 7.45
CA VAL A 141 -0.09 0.75 7.14
C VAL A 141 -0.91 -0.09 8.12
N GLU A 142 -0.84 0.19 9.43
CA GLU A 142 -1.62 -0.53 10.44
C GLU A 142 -3.12 -0.39 10.21
N GLN A 143 -3.63 0.82 9.93
CA GLN A 143 -5.03 1.08 9.65
C GLN A 143 -5.53 0.42 8.35
N SER A 144 -4.64 0.17 7.41
CA SER A 144 -4.94 -0.40 6.09
C SER A 144 -4.60 -1.89 5.98
N ALA A 145 -4.24 -2.56 7.08
CA ALA A 145 -3.90 -3.98 7.10
C ALA A 145 -5.11 -4.92 7.27
N ASN A 146 -6.31 -4.35 7.49
CA ASN A 146 -7.56 -5.09 7.75
C ASN A 146 -8.48 -5.12 6.53
#